data_2a57bee8646fec0d05cc6cebc49bac0e
#
_entry.id   2a57bee8646fec0d05cc6cebc49bac0e
#
_cell.length_a   1.000
_cell.length_b   1.000
_cell.length_c   1.000
_cell.angle_alpha   90.00
_cell.angle_beta   90.00
_cell.angle_gamma   90.00
#
_symmetry.space_group_name_H-M   'P 1'
#
loop_
_entity.id
_entity.type
_entity.pdbx_description
1 polymer ?
#
loop_
_entity_poly.entity_id
_entity_poly.type
_entity_poly.pdbx_seq_one_letter_code
_entity_poly.pdbx_strand_id
1 'polypeptide(L)'
;IRSEPDRNAFADLRRLDARLTRVHYDRSWVFVTVVLTIIALAAFAPRAAGLGGAAAVTASLLLSWAGATRFALVIGVMAALTIVLAVAGSLRRSVVPAVVAAFLVALTVILAVDPELNSLAVLGARPDGGGRFYGVGNQVETLLLPPVLVAAAIGGLRWLVPLAALALVAIGWSKAGADGGGILVFATALGLLGLRLRGLSVTPRRLAFVAVTVVVVGLAFVGLDAVLGGSSHVTHAVGSGPDSLLGNLGHRLHLSWTAATDQWQHVLPFLSCLAALVLMGTMRPRRATVDALLAGLAVSLLVNDTPVDVIGLGALGCLVLLRWESVDSRPMRRGALIAAAATAAVLALAGCGNEGVIRPAADTVIGTVKAEAPGKAIFVSQGCGACHTYKPAGTDAVGTIGPDLDKLPEYAKTAHQPLAQFVQDSIVDPDKYVEKGFPKGVMPKSYKALPPNDLKALVDFLTKPQG
;
A
#
# COMPACT_ATOMS: atom_id res chain seq x y z
N ILE A 1 -3.60 -7.31 31.19
CA ILE A 1 -3.66 -8.66 30.59
C ILE A 1 -2.41 -9.37 31.06
N ARG A 2 -2.54 -10.33 31.99
CA ARG A 2 -1.44 -11.23 32.32
C ARG A 2 -1.38 -12.26 31.20
N SER A 3 -0.44 -12.13 30.27
CA SER A 3 -0.06 -13.20 29.39
C SER A 3 0.75 -14.22 30.21
N GLU A 4 0.28 -15.44 30.34
CA GLU A 4 1.16 -16.53 30.75
C GLU A 4 2.33 -16.59 29.78
N PRO A 5 3.57 -16.85 30.27
CA PRO A 5 4.71 -16.96 29.39
C PRO A 5 4.53 -18.20 28.50
N ASP A 6 4.14 -17.99 27.26
CA ASP A 6 4.02 -19.05 26.26
C ASP A 6 5.42 -19.61 26.00
N ARG A 7 5.63 -20.88 26.34
CA ARG A 7 6.91 -21.59 26.12
C ARG A 7 7.32 -21.65 24.66
N ASN A 8 6.38 -21.37 23.76
CA ASN A 8 6.58 -21.38 22.30
C ASN A 8 6.74 -19.98 21.70
N ALA A 9 6.53 -18.89 22.44
CA ALA A 9 6.54 -17.53 21.94
C ALA A 9 7.77 -17.20 21.06
N PHE A 10 8.96 -17.68 21.43
CA PHE A 10 10.17 -17.49 20.67
C PHE A 10 10.22 -18.29 19.36
N ALA A 11 9.61 -19.48 19.36
CA ALA A 11 9.50 -20.28 18.14
C ALA A 11 8.48 -19.65 17.17
N ASP A 12 7.39 -19.11 17.70
CA ASP A 12 6.35 -18.45 16.91
C ASP A 12 6.86 -17.12 16.33
N LEU A 13 7.60 -16.34 17.10
CA LEU A 13 8.28 -15.13 16.59
C LEU A 13 9.27 -15.47 15.46
N ARG A 14 10.06 -16.53 15.58
CA ARG A 14 10.95 -16.96 14.50
C ARG A 14 10.21 -17.45 13.27
N ARG A 15 9.06 -18.11 13.43
CA ARG A 15 8.21 -18.51 12.31
C ARG A 15 7.63 -17.29 11.61
N LEU A 16 7.16 -16.30 12.37
CA LEU A 16 6.62 -15.06 11.84
C LEU A 16 7.69 -14.28 11.08
N ASP A 17 8.88 -14.12 11.67
CA ASP A 17 10.02 -13.46 11.03
C ASP A 17 10.42 -14.17 9.73
N ALA A 18 10.50 -15.51 9.73
CA ALA A 18 10.80 -16.27 8.52
C ALA A 18 9.72 -16.10 7.44
N ARG A 19 8.44 -15.99 7.82
CA ARG A 19 7.33 -15.72 6.87
C ARG A 19 7.44 -14.32 6.29
N LEU A 20 7.64 -13.28 7.11
CA LEU A 20 7.80 -11.89 6.66
C LEU A 20 9.02 -11.74 5.74
N THR A 21 10.15 -12.33 6.12
CA THR A 21 11.38 -12.32 5.31
C THR A 21 11.14 -12.96 3.93
N ARG A 22 10.42 -14.09 3.88
CA ARG A 22 10.07 -14.76 2.62
C ARG A 22 9.11 -13.92 1.78
N VAL A 23 8.08 -13.36 2.40
CA VAL A 23 7.14 -12.46 1.70
C VAL A 23 7.89 -11.29 1.08
N HIS A 24 8.87 -10.71 1.80
CA HIS A 24 9.69 -9.62 1.27
C HIS A 24 10.51 -10.05 0.04
N TYR A 25 11.30 -11.13 0.13
CA TYR A 25 12.17 -11.58 -0.97
C TYR A 25 11.41 -12.16 -2.16
N ASP A 26 10.29 -12.86 -1.93
CA ASP A 26 9.56 -13.52 -3.00
C ASP A 26 8.60 -12.55 -3.74
N ARG A 27 8.29 -11.39 -3.16
CA ARG A 27 7.26 -10.46 -3.64
C ARG A 27 7.45 -10.05 -5.09
N SER A 28 8.64 -9.59 -5.46
CA SER A 28 8.92 -9.14 -6.82
C SER A 28 8.70 -10.26 -7.85
N TRP A 29 9.17 -11.47 -7.54
CA TRP A 29 8.98 -12.64 -8.40
C TRP A 29 7.52 -13.08 -8.51
N VAL A 30 6.76 -12.96 -7.41
CA VAL A 30 5.31 -13.23 -7.43
C VAL A 30 4.59 -12.20 -8.27
N PHE A 31 4.93 -10.92 -8.19
CA PHE A 31 4.37 -9.91 -9.09
C PHE A 31 4.66 -10.21 -10.55
N VAL A 32 5.90 -10.54 -10.91
CA VAL A 32 6.27 -11.00 -12.26
C VAL A 32 5.41 -12.18 -12.68
N THR A 33 5.27 -13.19 -11.82
CA THR A 33 4.45 -14.37 -12.09
C THR A 33 2.99 -14.03 -12.33
N VAL A 34 2.40 -13.16 -11.51
CA VAL A 34 1.01 -12.70 -11.65
C VAL A 34 0.82 -11.94 -12.97
N VAL A 35 1.71 -11.01 -13.27
CA VAL A 35 1.68 -10.23 -14.51
C VAL A 35 1.76 -11.16 -15.73
N LEU A 36 2.74 -12.06 -15.77
CA LEU A 36 2.90 -13.01 -16.88
C LEU A 36 1.70 -13.97 -17.01
N THR A 37 1.16 -14.41 -15.87
CA THR A 37 -0.04 -15.28 -15.85
C THR A 37 -1.26 -14.55 -16.41
N ILE A 38 -1.49 -13.30 -16.01
CA ILE A 38 -2.61 -12.49 -16.52
C ILE A 38 -2.43 -12.17 -18.00
N ILE A 39 -1.20 -11.93 -18.47
CA ILE A 39 -0.91 -11.76 -19.89
C ILE A 39 -1.22 -13.05 -20.69
N ALA A 40 -0.78 -14.19 -20.19
CA ALA A 40 -1.10 -15.49 -20.80
C ALA A 40 -2.63 -15.71 -20.83
N LEU A 41 -3.35 -15.42 -19.77
CA LEU A 41 -4.81 -15.45 -19.77
C LEU A 41 -5.41 -14.48 -20.80
N ALA A 42 -4.88 -13.26 -20.91
CA ALA A 42 -5.36 -12.29 -21.91
C ALA A 42 -5.11 -12.76 -23.34
N ALA A 43 -4.02 -13.49 -23.57
CA ALA A 43 -3.69 -14.05 -24.87
C ALA A 43 -4.57 -15.27 -25.25
N PHE A 44 -4.72 -16.22 -24.32
CA PHE A 44 -5.29 -17.54 -24.59
C PHE A 44 -6.70 -17.74 -24.04
N ALA A 45 -7.07 -17.05 -22.96
CA ALA A 45 -8.37 -17.14 -22.28
C ALA A 45 -8.91 -15.75 -21.86
N PRO A 46 -9.20 -14.84 -22.80
CA PRO A 46 -9.53 -13.44 -22.51
C PRO A 46 -10.69 -13.23 -21.53
N ARG A 47 -11.68 -14.15 -21.52
CA ARG A 47 -12.79 -14.09 -20.55
C ARG A 47 -12.30 -14.29 -19.12
N ALA A 48 -11.37 -15.22 -18.91
CA ALA A 48 -10.75 -15.48 -17.61
C ALA A 48 -9.81 -14.35 -17.19
N ALA A 49 -9.09 -13.73 -18.13
CA ALA A 49 -8.21 -12.61 -17.85
C ALA A 49 -8.90 -11.47 -17.10
N GLY A 50 -10.17 -11.21 -17.42
CA GLY A 50 -11.00 -10.21 -16.73
C GLY A 50 -11.14 -10.43 -15.22
N LEU A 51 -10.96 -11.65 -14.74
CA LEU A 51 -10.97 -12.02 -13.32
C LEU A 51 -9.56 -12.25 -12.74
N GLY A 52 -8.50 -12.11 -13.56
CA GLY A 52 -7.12 -12.45 -13.20
C GLY A 52 -6.63 -11.77 -11.93
N GLY A 53 -6.94 -10.48 -11.73
CA GLY A 53 -6.54 -9.74 -10.54
C GLY A 53 -7.20 -10.28 -9.26
N ALA A 54 -8.51 -10.50 -9.27
CA ALA A 54 -9.24 -11.08 -8.13
C ALA A 54 -8.76 -12.51 -7.82
N ALA A 55 -8.52 -13.31 -8.87
CA ALA A 55 -7.97 -14.66 -8.73
C ALA A 55 -6.57 -14.65 -8.12
N ALA A 56 -5.69 -13.72 -8.53
CA ALA A 56 -4.35 -13.58 -7.98
C ALA A 56 -4.37 -13.18 -6.49
N VAL A 57 -5.23 -12.22 -6.11
CA VAL A 57 -5.39 -11.84 -4.71
C VAL A 57 -5.90 -13.02 -3.88
N THR A 58 -6.89 -13.77 -4.38
CA THR A 58 -7.40 -14.98 -3.71
C THR A 58 -6.30 -16.04 -3.56
N ALA A 59 -5.52 -16.30 -4.61
CA ALA A 59 -4.40 -17.23 -4.57
C ALA A 59 -3.35 -16.83 -3.52
N SER A 60 -3.02 -15.53 -3.43
CA SER A 60 -2.10 -14.99 -2.43
C SER A 60 -2.59 -15.21 -1.00
N LEU A 61 -3.88 -14.96 -0.74
CA LEU A 61 -4.50 -15.20 0.58
C LEU A 61 -4.53 -16.69 0.94
N LEU A 62 -4.84 -17.57 -0.01
CA LEU A 62 -4.81 -19.02 0.20
C LEU A 62 -3.41 -19.53 0.51
N LEU A 63 -2.37 -19.04 -0.18
CA LEU A 63 -0.98 -19.38 0.09
C LEU A 63 -0.53 -18.88 1.48
N SER A 64 -0.99 -17.69 1.88
CA SER A 64 -0.76 -17.16 3.23
C SER A 64 -1.42 -18.02 4.29
N TRP A 65 -2.69 -18.39 4.09
CA TRP A 65 -3.42 -19.28 4.98
C TRP A 65 -2.75 -20.65 5.13
N ALA A 66 -2.27 -21.22 4.02
CA ALA A 66 -1.53 -22.48 4.02
C ALA A 66 -0.12 -22.38 4.62
N GLY A 67 0.35 -21.18 4.96
CA GLY A 67 1.71 -20.95 5.48
C GLY A 67 2.81 -21.32 4.49
N ALA A 68 2.56 -21.21 3.18
CA ALA A 68 3.51 -21.57 2.14
C ALA A 68 4.73 -20.63 2.17
N THR A 69 5.93 -21.20 2.29
CA THR A 69 7.19 -20.43 2.38
C THR A 69 8.26 -20.86 1.38
N ARG A 70 8.04 -21.96 0.65
CA ARG A 70 9.01 -22.45 -0.34
C ARG A 70 8.82 -21.69 -1.66
N PHE A 71 9.85 -20.96 -2.11
CA PHE A 71 9.83 -20.12 -3.30
C PHE A 71 9.19 -20.80 -4.51
N ALA A 72 9.72 -21.95 -4.96
CA ALA A 72 9.21 -22.67 -6.14
C ALA A 72 7.73 -23.07 -5.99
N LEU A 73 7.31 -23.46 -4.78
CA LEU A 73 5.91 -23.78 -4.48
C LEU A 73 5.04 -22.54 -4.57
N VAL A 74 5.48 -21.42 -3.97
CA VAL A 74 4.74 -20.15 -4.01
C VAL A 74 4.54 -19.69 -5.45
N ILE A 75 5.59 -19.66 -6.26
CA ILE A 75 5.52 -19.25 -7.67
C ILE A 75 4.62 -20.19 -8.49
N GLY A 76 4.83 -21.51 -8.40
CA GLY A 76 4.06 -22.48 -9.18
C GLY A 76 2.58 -22.51 -8.78
N VAL A 77 2.29 -22.52 -7.50
CA VAL A 77 0.90 -22.56 -6.99
C VAL A 77 0.21 -21.22 -7.23
N MET A 78 0.93 -20.09 -7.11
CA MET A 78 0.39 -18.75 -7.43
C MET A 78 -0.10 -18.69 -8.87
N ALA A 79 0.71 -19.12 -9.83
CA ALA A 79 0.32 -19.18 -11.24
C ALA A 79 -0.87 -20.13 -11.46
N ALA A 80 -0.77 -21.37 -10.95
CA ALA A 80 -1.79 -22.39 -11.14
C ALA A 80 -3.14 -21.99 -10.56
N LEU A 81 -3.16 -21.52 -9.30
CA LEU A 81 -4.40 -21.06 -8.65
C LEU A 81 -4.99 -19.85 -9.36
N THR A 82 -4.17 -18.89 -9.76
CA THR A 82 -4.66 -17.73 -10.52
C THR A 82 -5.35 -18.17 -11.80
N ILE A 83 -4.77 -19.10 -12.55
CA ILE A 83 -5.39 -19.64 -13.79
C ILE A 83 -6.69 -20.38 -13.45
N VAL A 84 -6.64 -21.33 -12.51
CA VAL A 84 -7.81 -22.15 -12.16
C VAL A 84 -8.96 -21.30 -11.67
N LEU A 85 -8.72 -20.37 -10.74
CA LEU A 85 -9.76 -19.51 -10.17
C LEU A 85 -10.34 -18.56 -11.22
N ALA A 86 -9.50 -17.95 -12.07
CA ALA A 86 -9.94 -17.06 -13.12
C ALA A 86 -10.78 -17.80 -14.18
N VAL A 87 -10.35 -19.00 -14.60
CA VAL A 87 -11.09 -19.83 -15.57
C VAL A 87 -12.41 -20.29 -14.94
N ALA A 88 -12.38 -20.87 -13.74
CA ALA A 88 -13.57 -21.35 -13.07
C ALA A 88 -14.62 -20.24 -12.87
N GLY A 89 -14.20 -19.06 -12.40
CA GLY A 89 -15.06 -17.91 -12.20
C GLY A 89 -15.67 -17.35 -13.50
N SER A 90 -15.01 -17.57 -14.64
CA SER A 90 -15.44 -17.07 -15.96
C SER A 90 -16.28 -18.06 -16.77
N LEU A 91 -16.46 -19.31 -16.33
CA LEU A 91 -17.16 -20.38 -17.07
C LEU A 91 -18.57 -20.00 -17.51
N ARG A 92 -19.30 -19.31 -16.63
CA ARG A 92 -20.66 -18.83 -16.91
C ARG A 92 -20.69 -17.32 -16.78
N ARG A 93 -20.81 -16.61 -17.92
CA ARG A 93 -20.84 -15.14 -17.94
C ARG A 93 -21.86 -14.52 -16.99
N SER A 94 -23.06 -15.12 -16.87
CA SER A 94 -24.13 -14.61 -16.01
C SER A 94 -23.81 -14.63 -14.51
N VAL A 95 -22.89 -15.49 -14.05
CA VAL A 95 -22.52 -15.59 -12.64
C VAL A 95 -21.33 -14.70 -12.25
N VAL A 96 -20.61 -14.14 -13.21
CA VAL A 96 -19.42 -13.29 -12.95
C VAL A 96 -19.70 -12.15 -11.96
N PRO A 97 -20.83 -11.39 -12.07
CA PRO A 97 -21.13 -10.35 -11.10
C PRO A 97 -21.28 -10.88 -9.67
N ALA A 98 -21.93 -12.04 -9.51
CA ALA A 98 -22.09 -12.68 -8.20
C ALA A 98 -20.77 -13.23 -7.65
N VAL A 99 -19.91 -13.79 -8.51
CA VAL A 99 -18.56 -14.27 -8.13
C VAL A 99 -17.70 -13.11 -7.61
N VAL A 100 -17.68 -11.98 -8.33
CA VAL A 100 -16.91 -10.80 -7.90
C VAL A 100 -17.52 -10.18 -6.64
N ALA A 101 -18.84 -10.14 -6.51
CA ALA A 101 -19.49 -9.67 -5.28
C ALA A 101 -19.12 -10.56 -4.08
N ALA A 102 -19.19 -11.90 -4.24
CA ALA A 102 -18.80 -12.84 -3.20
C ALA A 102 -17.30 -12.70 -2.82
N PHE A 103 -16.42 -12.50 -3.81
CA PHE A 103 -15.01 -12.21 -3.58
C PHE A 103 -14.83 -10.91 -2.76
N LEU A 104 -15.51 -9.82 -3.12
CA LEU A 104 -15.41 -8.55 -2.39
C LEU A 104 -15.90 -8.68 -0.95
N VAL A 105 -16.99 -9.42 -0.71
CA VAL A 105 -17.48 -9.73 0.64
C VAL A 105 -16.44 -10.54 1.41
N ALA A 106 -15.91 -11.61 0.83
CA ALA A 106 -14.89 -12.45 1.46
C ALA A 106 -13.62 -11.66 1.78
N LEU A 107 -13.15 -10.83 0.84
CA LEU A 107 -12.00 -9.95 1.05
C LEU A 107 -12.27 -8.99 2.23
N THR A 108 -13.43 -8.33 2.26
CA THR A 108 -13.81 -7.42 3.36
C THR A 108 -13.79 -8.15 4.70
N VAL A 109 -14.37 -9.34 4.77
CA VAL A 109 -14.40 -10.14 6.00
C VAL A 109 -12.99 -10.53 6.44
N ILE A 110 -12.16 -11.03 5.52
CA ILE A 110 -10.77 -11.40 5.83
C ILE A 110 -9.99 -10.19 6.37
N LEU A 111 -10.06 -9.06 5.69
CA LEU A 111 -9.35 -7.86 6.10
C LEU A 111 -9.80 -7.32 7.46
N ALA A 112 -11.11 -7.47 7.78
CA ALA A 112 -11.67 -6.97 9.04
C ALA A 112 -11.48 -7.93 10.22
N VAL A 113 -11.47 -9.24 9.98
CA VAL A 113 -11.45 -10.27 11.05
C VAL A 113 -10.04 -10.82 11.27
N ASP A 114 -9.28 -11.00 10.19
CA ASP A 114 -7.91 -11.56 10.22
C ASP A 114 -6.97 -10.73 9.33
N PRO A 115 -6.64 -9.48 9.75
CA PRO A 115 -5.74 -8.62 8.99
C PRO A 115 -4.33 -9.22 8.87
N GLU A 116 -3.92 -10.10 9.78
CA GLU A 116 -2.62 -10.78 9.74
C GLU A 116 -2.51 -11.69 8.52
N LEU A 117 -3.58 -12.38 8.15
CA LEU A 117 -3.61 -13.22 6.95
C LEU A 117 -3.22 -12.44 5.70
N ASN A 118 -3.73 -11.20 5.57
CA ASN A 118 -3.39 -10.31 4.47
C ASN A 118 -1.96 -9.75 4.60
N SER A 119 -1.52 -9.37 5.80
CA SER A 119 -0.17 -8.84 6.03
C SER A 119 0.93 -9.87 5.73
N LEU A 120 0.63 -11.15 5.88
CA LEU A 120 1.51 -12.26 5.55
C LEU A 120 1.31 -12.81 4.13
N ALA A 121 0.40 -12.24 3.36
CA ALA A 121 0.18 -12.58 1.96
C ALA A 121 1.15 -11.81 1.07
N VAL A 122 1.68 -12.46 0.03
CA VAL A 122 2.71 -11.85 -0.84
C VAL A 122 2.19 -10.62 -1.60
N LEU A 123 0.89 -10.59 -1.94
CA LEU A 123 0.24 -9.41 -2.51
C LEU A 123 -0.41 -8.51 -1.45
N GLY A 124 -0.25 -8.83 -0.18
CA GLY A 124 -0.87 -8.09 0.92
C GLY A 124 -0.21 -6.76 1.26
N ALA A 125 -0.55 -6.24 2.44
CA ALA A 125 0.06 -5.02 2.97
C ALA A 125 1.58 -5.15 3.13
N ARG A 126 2.29 -4.01 3.08
CA ARG A 126 3.76 -3.97 3.13
C ARG A 126 4.28 -3.31 4.40
N PRO A 127 4.38 -4.03 5.50
CA PRO A 127 4.95 -3.48 6.73
C PRO A 127 6.43 -3.09 6.61
N ASP A 128 7.19 -3.83 5.79
CA ASP A 128 8.62 -3.66 5.53
C ASP A 128 8.97 -2.46 4.66
N GLY A 129 8.02 -1.94 3.88
CA GLY A 129 8.21 -0.79 2.98
C GLY A 129 7.74 0.55 3.54
N GLY A 130 7.58 0.70 4.87
CA GLY A 130 7.03 1.91 5.49
C GLY A 130 5.53 2.09 5.28
N GLY A 131 4.87 1.08 4.70
CA GLY A 131 3.42 1.04 4.51
C GLY A 131 2.67 0.61 5.77
N ARG A 132 1.35 0.52 5.63
CA ARG A 132 0.46 0.05 6.69
C ARG A 132 0.58 -1.46 6.87
N PHE A 133 0.46 -1.95 8.11
CA PHE A 133 0.40 -3.39 8.43
C PHE A 133 -0.94 -4.04 8.04
N TYR A 134 -1.89 -3.27 7.55
CA TYR A 134 -3.27 -3.70 7.28
C TYR A 134 -3.81 -3.02 6.02
N GLY A 135 -4.91 -3.54 5.52
CA GLY A 135 -5.65 -2.94 4.44
C GLY A 135 -5.17 -3.34 3.06
N VAL A 136 -5.57 -2.56 2.07
CA VAL A 136 -5.27 -2.77 0.65
C VAL A 136 -4.26 -1.73 0.19
N GLY A 137 -3.20 -2.17 -0.49
CA GLY A 137 -2.24 -1.26 -1.12
C GLY A 137 -2.61 -0.95 -2.56
N ASN A 138 -2.02 0.13 -3.11
CA ASN A 138 -2.28 0.64 -4.47
C ASN A 138 -2.13 -0.44 -5.56
N GLN A 139 -1.23 -1.40 -5.38
CA GLN A 139 -1.01 -2.52 -6.30
C GLN A 139 -2.23 -3.44 -6.37
N VAL A 140 -2.76 -3.84 -5.20
CA VAL A 140 -3.96 -4.70 -5.12
C VAL A 140 -5.18 -3.93 -5.58
N GLU A 141 -5.33 -2.65 -5.18
CA GLU A 141 -6.36 -1.75 -5.67
C GLU A 141 -6.41 -1.76 -7.21
N THR A 142 -5.26 -1.52 -7.86
CA THR A 142 -5.17 -1.48 -9.32
C THR A 142 -5.47 -2.84 -9.97
N LEU A 143 -5.04 -3.95 -9.35
CA LEU A 143 -5.36 -5.31 -9.81
C LEU A 143 -6.85 -5.65 -9.69
N LEU A 144 -7.56 -5.07 -8.72
CA LEU A 144 -8.98 -5.32 -8.49
C LEU A 144 -9.91 -4.48 -9.38
N LEU A 145 -9.43 -3.39 -9.94
CA LEU A 145 -10.24 -2.51 -10.77
C LEU A 145 -10.79 -3.21 -12.03
N PRO A 146 -9.99 -3.94 -12.85
CA PRO A 146 -10.50 -4.66 -14.02
C PRO A 146 -11.59 -5.69 -13.71
N PRO A 147 -11.45 -6.62 -12.73
CA PRO A 147 -12.51 -7.59 -12.45
C PRO A 147 -13.82 -6.94 -11.99
N VAL A 148 -13.77 -5.85 -11.22
CA VAL A 148 -14.96 -5.12 -10.80
C VAL A 148 -15.64 -4.45 -12.00
N LEU A 149 -14.87 -3.84 -12.91
CA LEU A 149 -15.39 -3.24 -14.14
C LEU A 149 -16.00 -4.27 -15.08
N VAL A 150 -15.36 -5.45 -15.23
CA VAL A 150 -15.90 -6.58 -16.03
C VAL A 150 -17.21 -7.06 -15.44
N ALA A 151 -17.28 -7.29 -14.13
CA ALA A 151 -18.49 -7.73 -13.46
C ALA A 151 -19.62 -6.71 -13.59
N ALA A 152 -19.34 -5.43 -13.40
CA ALA A 152 -20.32 -4.35 -13.57
C ALA A 152 -20.78 -4.21 -15.04
N ALA A 153 -19.89 -4.37 -16.02
CA ALA A 153 -20.24 -4.34 -17.43
C ALA A 153 -21.13 -5.52 -17.84
N ILE A 154 -20.88 -6.72 -17.33
CA ILE A 154 -21.70 -7.90 -17.57
C ILE A 154 -23.08 -7.77 -16.90
N GLY A 155 -23.10 -7.33 -15.64
CA GLY A 155 -24.30 -7.22 -14.83
C GLY A 155 -25.20 -6.03 -15.18
N GLY A 156 -24.63 -5.04 -15.88
CA GLY A 156 -25.31 -3.81 -16.23
C GLY A 156 -25.66 -2.96 -15.00
N LEU A 157 -26.62 -2.05 -15.18
CA LEU A 157 -26.98 -1.07 -14.13
C LEU A 157 -27.48 -1.71 -12.82
N ARG A 158 -28.10 -2.89 -12.88
CA ARG A 158 -28.59 -3.61 -11.68
C ARG A 158 -27.47 -4.11 -10.77
N TRP A 159 -26.31 -4.44 -11.32
CA TRP A 159 -25.14 -4.89 -10.56
C TRP A 159 -24.13 -3.76 -10.29
N LEU A 160 -24.21 -2.66 -11.03
CA LEU A 160 -23.28 -1.53 -10.87
C LEU A 160 -23.29 -0.98 -9.44
N VAL A 161 -24.48 -0.70 -8.88
CA VAL A 161 -24.59 -0.11 -7.54
C VAL A 161 -24.17 -1.12 -6.44
N PRO A 162 -24.63 -2.37 -6.42
CA PRO A 162 -24.16 -3.36 -5.44
C PRO A 162 -22.64 -3.57 -5.50
N LEU A 163 -22.05 -3.73 -6.69
CA LEU A 163 -20.61 -3.90 -6.85
C LEU A 163 -19.83 -2.66 -6.43
N ALA A 164 -20.35 -1.46 -6.74
CA ALA A 164 -19.74 -0.22 -6.28
C ALA A 164 -19.73 -0.13 -4.75
N ALA A 165 -20.87 -0.40 -4.10
CA ALA A 165 -20.96 -0.38 -2.64
C ALA A 165 -20.00 -1.40 -2.01
N LEU A 166 -19.96 -2.63 -2.50
CA LEU A 166 -19.05 -3.67 -1.99
C LEU A 166 -17.58 -3.31 -2.22
N ALA A 167 -17.23 -2.79 -3.41
CA ALA A 167 -15.86 -2.37 -3.70
C ALA A 167 -15.42 -1.21 -2.81
N LEU A 168 -16.27 -0.19 -2.63
CA LEU A 168 -15.97 0.95 -1.76
C LEU A 168 -15.81 0.52 -0.30
N VAL A 169 -16.62 -0.43 0.19
CA VAL A 169 -16.47 -0.98 1.55
C VAL A 169 -15.17 -1.80 1.64
N ALA A 170 -14.92 -2.70 0.69
CA ALA A 170 -13.72 -3.55 0.72
C ALA A 170 -12.41 -2.73 0.68
N ILE A 171 -12.39 -1.65 -0.09
CA ILE A 171 -11.20 -0.80 -0.27
C ILE A 171 -11.11 0.29 0.81
N GLY A 172 -12.22 0.96 1.12
CA GLY A 172 -12.18 2.21 1.89
C GLY A 172 -12.43 2.06 3.39
N TRP A 173 -13.17 1.03 3.85
CA TRP A 173 -13.50 0.90 5.26
C TRP A 173 -12.24 0.74 6.12
N SER A 174 -12.11 1.57 7.19
CA SER A 174 -10.92 1.64 8.05
C SER A 174 -10.53 0.30 8.68
N LYS A 175 -11.51 -0.57 8.94
CA LYS A 175 -11.30 -1.93 9.45
C LYS A 175 -11.03 -2.99 8.37
N ALA A 176 -11.11 -2.60 7.09
CA ALA A 176 -10.84 -3.50 5.96
C ALA A 176 -9.70 -2.97 5.08
N GLY A 177 -10.01 -2.37 3.94
CA GLY A 177 -9.00 -1.88 3.01
C GLY A 177 -8.25 -0.64 3.48
N ALA A 178 -8.92 0.23 4.23
CA ALA A 178 -8.38 1.47 4.82
C ALA A 178 -7.73 2.42 3.80
N ASP A 179 -8.15 2.36 2.53
CA ASP A 179 -7.61 3.16 1.42
C ASP A 179 -8.61 4.24 0.97
N GLY A 180 -8.39 5.46 1.46
CA GLY A 180 -9.23 6.60 1.07
C GLY A 180 -9.02 7.06 -0.37
N GLY A 181 -7.82 6.88 -0.93
CA GLY A 181 -7.52 7.14 -2.34
C GLY A 181 -8.30 6.19 -3.25
N GLY A 182 -8.31 4.92 -2.89
CA GLY A 182 -9.03 3.87 -3.61
C GLY A 182 -10.54 4.11 -3.69
N ILE A 183 -11.15 4.74 -2.69
CA ILE A 183 -12.56 5.16 -2.77
C ILE A 183 -12.78 6.07 -3.98
N LEU A 184 -11.94 7.09 -4.15
CA LEU A 184 -12.05 8.05 -5.26
C LEU A 184 -11.80 7.38 -6.62
N VAL A 185 -10.84 6.45 -6.67
CA VAL A 185 -10.49 5.67 -7.87
C VAL A 185 -11.67 4.82 -8.33
N PHE A 186 -12.21 3.98 -7.44
CA PHE A 186 -13.33 3.09 -7.77
C PHE A 186 -14.62 3.85 -8.04
N ALA A 187 -14.92 4.89 -7.26
CA ALA A 187 -16.11 5.72 -7.49
C ALA A 187 -16.05 6.44 -8.84
N THR A 188 -14.87 6.94 -9.25
CA THR A 188 -14.68 7.57 -10.57
C THR A 188 -14.85 6.56 -11.70
N ALA A 189 -14.18 5.42 -11.62
CA ALA A 189 -14.24 4.39 -12.65
C ALA A 189 -15.66 3.85 -12.81
N LEU A 190 -16.34 3.50 -11.72
CA LEU A 190 -17.70 2.96 -11.75
C LEU A 190 -18.75 4.04 -12.11
N GLY A 191 -18.54 5.27 -11.68
CA GLY A 191 -19.36 6.42 -12.09
C GLY A 191 -19.32 6.65 -13.60
N LEU A 192 -18.11 6.64 -14.19
CA LEU A 192 -17.95 6.78 -15.63
C LEU A 192 -18.53 5.57 -16.39
N LEU A 193 -18.30 4.35 -15.89
CA LEU A 193 -18.90 3.14 -16.45
C LEU A 193 -20.43 3.24 -16.43
N GLY A 194 -21.02 3.74 -15.35
CA GLY A 194 -22.45 3.95 -15.23
C GLY A 194 -23.04 4.92 -16.26
N LEU A 195 -22.32 6.00 -16.58
CA LEU A 195 -22.69 6.89 -17.69
C LEU A 195 -22.67 6.15 -19.04
N ARG A 196 -21.62 5.39 -19.30
CA ARG A 196 -21.45 4.65 -20.56
C ARG A 196 -22.50 3.52 -20.69
N LEU A 197 -22.82 2.81 -19.62
CA LEU A 197 -23.88 1.78 -19.63
C LEU A 197 -25.28 2.34 -19.87
N ARG A 198 -25.50 3.64 -19.56
CA ARG A 198 -26.75 4.36 -19.91
C ARG A 198 -26.74 4.91 -21.35
N GLY A 199 -25.71 4.63 -22.14
CA GLY A 199 -25.55 5.17 -23.49
C GLY A 199 -25.25 6.67 -23.54
N LEU A 200 -24.87 7.27 -22.41
CA LEU A 200 -24.61 8.70 -22.35
C LEU A 200 -23.18 9.01 -22.84
N SER A 201 -23.07 10.07 -23.67
CA SER A 201 -21.76 10.57 -24.09
C SER A 201 -21.00 11.22 -22.93
N VAL A 202 -19.67 11.10 -22.94
CA VAL A 202 -18.80 11.77 -21.98
C VAL A 202 -18.66 13.25 -22.38
N THR A 203 -19.28 14.14 -21.62
CA THR A 203 -19.20 15.59 -21.79
C THR A 203 -18.57 16.25 -20.57
N PRO A 204 -17.94 17.45 -20.68
CA PRO A 204 -17.35 18.13 -19.52
C PRO A 204 -18.34 18.31 -18.36
N ARG A 205 -19.60 18.63 -18.66
CA ARG A 205 -20.66 18.81 -17.65
C ARG A 205 -20.96 17.49 -16.90
N ARG A 206 -20.96 16.34 -17.61
CA ARG A 206 -21.17 15.02 -17.00
C ARG A 206 -19.97 14.55 -16.22
N LEU A 207 -18.76 14.85 -16.70
CA LEU A 207 -17.54 14.61 -15.94
C LEU A 207 -17.52 15.42 -14.63
N ALA A 208 -17.90 16.70 -14.69
CA ALA A 208 -18.04 17.52 -13.48
C ALA A 208 -19.08 16.94 -12.51
N PHE A 209 -20.22 16.44 -13.02
CA PHE A 209 -21.21 15.76 -12.19
C PHE A 209 -20.65 14.48 -11.53
N VAL A 210 -19.92 13.64 -12.28
CA VAL A 210 -19.24 12.47 -11.71
C VAL A 210 -18.24 12.89 -10.65
N ALA A 211 -17.40 13.90 -10.91
CA ALA A 211 -16.42 14.39 -9.96
C ALA A 211 -17.06 14.87 -8.65
N VAL A 212 -18.13 15.68 -8.74
CA VAL A 212 -18.88 16.11 -7.55
C VAL A 212 -19.48 14.93 -6.80
N THR A 213 -20.08 13.96 -7.53
CA THR A 213 -20.64 12.74 -6.92
C THR A 213 -19.55 11.94 -6.20
N VAL A 214 -18.37 11.79 -6.79
CA VAL A 214 -17.23 11.08 -6.19
C VAL A 214 -16.78 11.76 -4.89
N VAL A 215 -16.67 13.09 -4.89
CA VAL A 215 -16.32 13.84 -3.68
C VAL A 215 -17.38 13.65 -2.60
N VAL A 216 -18.67 13.77 -2.95
CA VAL A 216 -19.79 13.59 -2.00
C VAL A 216 -19.79 12.16 -1.44
N VAL A 217 -19.63 11.15 -2.28
CA VAL A 217 -19.54 9.74 -1.84
C VAL A 217 -18.33 9.53 -0.94
N GLY A 218 -17.18 10.08 -1.30
CA GLY A 218 -15.97 9.99 -0.47
C GLY A 218 -16.16 10.63 0.91
N LEU A 219 -16.69 11.85 0.96
CA LEU A 219 -16.97 12.54 2.22
C LEU A 219 -18.03 11.81 3.07
N ALA A 220 -19.10 11.32 2.44
CA ALA A 220 -20.12 10.54 3.12
C ALA A 220 -19.54 9.23 3.70
N PHE A 221 -18.66 8.57 2.96
CA PHE A 221 -18.00 7.35 3.43
C PHE A 221 -17.08 7.62 4.63
N VAL A 222 -16.26 8.67 4.56
CA VAL A 222 -15.38 9.10 5.66
C VAL A 222 -16.20 9.51 6.89
N GLY A 223 -17.30 10.25 6.68
CA GLY A 223 -18.21 10.62 7.77
C GLY A 223 -18.87 9.42 8.43
N LEU A 224 -19.32 8.44 7.64
CA LEU A 224 -19.91 7.21 8.17
C LEU A 224 -18.88 6.38 8.93
N ASP A 225 -17.66 6.24 8.40
CA ASP A 225 -16.57 5.53 9.06
C ASP A 225 -16.22 6.16 10.41
N ALA A 226 -16.17 7.50 10.47
CA ALA A 226 -15.93 8.24 11.71
C ALA A 226 -17.05 8.01 12.75
N VAL A 227 -18.32 8.02 12.34
CA VAL A 227 -19.47 7.73 13.21
C VAL A 227 -19.43 6.31 13.76
N LEU A 228 -18.94 5.35 12.97
CA LEU A 228 -18.77 3.94 13.35
C LEU A 228 -17.51 3.70 14.20
N GLY A 229 -16.81 4.76 14.62
CA GLY A 229 -15.62 4.68 15.48
C GLY A 229 -14.34 4.34 14.71
N GLY A 230 -14.33 4.53 13.39
CA GLY A 230 -13.14 4.41 12.56
C GLY A 230 -12.20 5.60 12.79
N SER A 231 -10.92 5.34 12.98
CA SER A 231 -9.87 6.36 12.99
C SER A 231 -8.90 6.08 11.85
N SER A 232 -9.16 6.67 10.69
CA SER A 232 -8.28 6.54 9.53
C SER A 232 -7.46 7.82 9.33
N HIS A 233 -6.31 7.70 8.65
CA HIS A 233 -5.54 8.87 8.23
C HIS A 233 -6.38 9.87 7.41
N VAL A 234 -7.41 9.37 6.69
CA VAL A 234 -8.33 10.21 5.90
C VAL A 234 -9.23 11.02 6.81
N THR A 235 -9.74 10.44 7.90
CA THR A 235 -10.55 11.13 8.92
C THR A 235 -9.77 12.29 9.54
N HIS A 236 -8.49 12.04 9.86
CA HIS A 236 -7.59 13.08 10.37
C HIS A 236 -7.28 14.16 9.33
N ALA A 237 -7.02 13.78 8.08
CA ALA A 237 -6.71 14.73 7.00
C ALA A 237 -7.91 15.65 6.69
N VAL A 238 -9.13 15.09 6.65
CA VAL A 238 -10.36 15.89 6.44
C VAL A 238 -10.65 16.78 7.64
N GLY A 239 -10.41 16.29 8.87
CA GLY A 239 -10.61 17.06 10.11
C GLY A 239 -9.64 18.24 10.29
N SER A 240 -8.51 18.25 9.58
CA SER A 240 -7.50 19.33 9.65
C SER A 240 -7.77 20.52 8.73
N GLY A 241 -8.85 20.50 7.95
CA GLY A 241 -9.30 21.59 7.09
C GLY A 241 -8.77 21.58 5.63
N PRO A 242 -9.30 22.47 4.77
CA PRO A 242 -9.00 22.45 3.33
C PRO A 242 -7.53 22.71 2.98
N ASP A 243 -6.86 23.57 3.74
CA ASP A 243 -5.46 23.93 3.49
C ASP A 243 -4.52 22.73 3.71
N SER A 244 -4.83 21.89 4.70
CA SER A 244 -4.08 20.65 4.94
C SER A 244 -4.29 19.62 3.82
N LEU A 245 -5.49 19.57 3.22
CA LEU A 245 -5.78 18.68 2.09
C LEU A 245 -5.00 19.10 0.85
N LEU A 246 -4.93 20.41 0.54
CA LEU A 246 -4.17 20.92 -0.59
C LEU A 246 -2.66 20.73 -0.38
N GLY A 247 -2.16 20.97 0.82
CA GLY A 247 -0.76 20.71 1.20
C GLY A 247 -0.40 19.24 1.05
N ASN A 248 -1.25 18.34 1.53
CA ASN A 248 -1.08 16.89 1.40
C ASN A 248 -1.11 16.43 -0.06
N LEU A 249 -1.99 17.00 -0.89
CA LEU A 249 -2.04 16.70 -2.32
C LEU A 249 -0.75 17.13 -3.03
N GLY A 250 -0.29 18.37 -2.78
CA GLY A 250 0.98 18.86 -3.32
C GLY A 250 2.17 17.99 -2.91
N HIS A 251 2.23 17.60 -1.64
CA HIS A 251 3.27 16.71 -1.13
C HIS A 251 3.22 15.32 -1.80
N ARG A 252 2.03 14.72 -1.95
CA ARG A 252 1.85 13.43 -2.65
C ARG A 252 2.26 13.49 -4.11
N LEU A 253 1.89 14.55 -4.84
CA LEU A 253 2.31 14.76 -6.22
C LEU A 253 3.84 14.88 -6.33
N HIS A 254 4.48 15.57 -5.38
CA HIS A 254 5.94 15.67 -5.33
C HIS A 254 6.58 14.29 -5.05
N LEU A 255 6.09 13.55 -4.06
CA LEU A 255 6.56 12.19 -3.77
C LEU A 255 6.38 11.26 -4.97
N SER A 256 5.23 11.30 -5.64
CA SER A 256 4.95 10.52 -6.85
C SER A 256 5.90 10.87 -7.98
N TRP A 257 6.17 12.16 -8.20
CA TRP A 257 7.14 12.60 -9.19
C TRP A 257 8.54 12.10 -8.87
N THR A 258 8.99 12.28 -7.63
CA THR A 258 10.30 11.81 -7.17
C THR A 258 10.42 10.30 -7.31
N ALA A 259 9.40 9.54 -6.87
CA ALA A 259 9.40 8.07 -7.00
C ALA A 259 9.45 7.60 -8.46
N ALA A 260 8.87 8.35 -9.40
CA ALA A 260 8.90 8.02 -10.83
C ALA A 260 10.22 8.41 -11.51
N THR A 261 10.97 9.40 -10.97
CA THR A 261 12.10 10.03 -11.66
C THR A 261 13.44 9.87 -10.96
N ASP A 262 13.46 9.47 -9.68
CA ASP A 262 14.66 9.40 -8.85
C ASP A 262 15.68 8.36 -9.36
N GLN A 263 15.21 7.29 -9.99
CA GLN A 263 16.06 6.27 -10.59
C GLN A 263 15.71 6.08 -12.07
N TRP A 264 16.70 6.14 -12.95
CA TRP A 264 16.51 5.92 -14.39
C TRP A 264 15.81 4.59 -14.70
N GLN A 265 15.99 3.58 -13.85
CA GLN A 265 15.34 2.28 -13.93
C GLN A 265 13.81 2.36 -13.80
N HIS A 266 13.27 3.38 -13.14
CA HIS A 266 11.84 3.62 -13.00
C HIS A 266 11.29 4.49 -14.13
N VAL A 267 12.09 5.43 -14.64
CA VAL A 267 11.67 6.39 -15.68
C VAL A 267 11.24 5.68 -16.97
N LEU A 268 12.08 4.78 -17.46
CA LEU A 268 11.81 4.11 -18.73
C LEU A 268 10.56 3.22 -18.71
N PRO A 269 10.36 2.34 -17.69
CA PRO A 269 9.12 1.59 -17.54
C PRO A 269 7.90 2.49 -17.36
N PHE A 270 8.00 3.52 -16.53
CA PHE A 270 6.89 4.47 -16.32
C PHE A 270 6.47 5.12 -17.64
N LEU A 271 7.40 5.69 -18.40
CA LEU A 271 7.10 6.33 -19.68
C LEU A 271 6.58 5.34 -20.73
N SER A 272 7.15 4.14 -20.79
CA SER A 272 6.70 3.09 -21.72
C SER A 272 5.27 2.66 -21.46
N CYS A 273 4.90 2.51 -20.19
CA CYS A 273 3.55 2.11 -19.80
C CYS A 273 2.56 3.26 -19.93
N LEU A 274 2.98 4.47 -19.63
CA LEU A 274 2.17 5.66 -19.89
C LEU A 274 1.88 5.82 -21.37
N ALA A 275 2.90 5.67 -22.23
CA ALA A 275 2.73 5.68 -23.69
C ALA A 275 1.77 4.56 -24.15
N ALA A 276 1.90 3.35 -23.60
CA ALA A 276 1.00 2.25 -23.90
C ALA A 276 -0.45 2.57 -23.47
N LEU A 277 -0.66 3.15 -22.31
CA LEU A 277 -2.00 3.59 -21.85
C LEU A 277 -2.59 4.66 -22.76
N VAL A 278 -1.79 5.65 -23.17
CA VAL A 278 -2.22 6.69 -24.14
C VAL A 278 -2.61 6.06 -25.47
N LEU A 279 -1.76 5.17 -26.02
CA LEU A 279 -2.05 4.48 -27.27
C LEU A 279 -3.32 3.64 -27.17
N MET A 280 -3.47 2.85 -26.11
CA MET A 280 -4.67 2.03 -25.87
C MET A 280 -5.91 2.91 -25.67
N GLY A 281 -5.79 4.02 -24.96
CA GLY A 281 -6.86 4.99 -24.75
C GLY A 281 -7.31 5.74 -26.02
N THR A 282 -6.44 5.87 -27.02
CA THR A 282 -6.78 6.47 -28.32
C THR A 282 -7.40 5.51 -29.32
N MET A 283 -7.38 4.19 -29.04
CA MET A 283 -7.96 3.18 -29.93
C MET A 283 -9.46 3.37 -30.16
N ARG A 284 -9.89 3.10 -31.38
CA ARG A 284 -11.32 3.18 -31.78
C ARG A 284 -11.82 1.78 -32.14
N PRO A 285 -13.09 1.43 -31.88
CA PRO A 285 -14.11 2.23 -31.18
C PRO A 285 -13.81 2.40 -29.68
N ARG A 286 -14.31 3.50 -29.07
CA ARG A 286 -14.18 3.75 -27.64
C ARG A 286 -14.93 2.68 -26.82
N ARG A 287 -14.26 2.11 -25.81
CA ARG A 287 -14.76 1.02 -24.98
C ARG A 287 -15.08 1.52 -23.59
N ALA A 288 -16.27 1.17 -23.09
CA ALA A 288 -16.77 1.71 -21.82
C ALA A 288 -15.91 1.33 -20.61
N THR A 289 -15.46 0.08 -20.54
CA THR A 289 -14.63 -0.40 -19.43
C THR A 289 -13.22 0.19 -19.46
N VAL A 290 -12.65 0.38 -20.67
CA VAL A 290 -11.34 1.03 -20.84
C VAL A 290 -11.40 2.50 -20.47
N ASP A 291 -12.42 3.25 -20.95
CA ASP A 291 -12.62 4.64 -20.57
C ASP A 291 -12.75 4.78 -19.03
N ALA A 292 -13.49 3.86 -18.40
CA ALA A 292 -13.68 3.81 -16.95
C ALA A 292 -12.36 3.52 -16.21
N LEU A 293 -11.59 2.53 -16.66
CA LEU A 293 -10.28 2.22 -16.09
C LEU A 293 -9.35 3.43 -16.17
N LEU A 294 -9.22 4.05 -17.34
CA LEU A 294 -8.34 5.20 -17.56
C LEU A 294 -8.72 6.38 -16.66
N ALA A 295 -10.01 6.62 -16.46
CA ALA A 295 -10.47 7.67 -15.53
C ALA A 295 -10.09 7.34 -14.07
N GLY A 296 -10.26 6.08 -13.63
CA GLY A 296 -9.80 5.63 -12.32
C GLY A 296 -8.29 5.79 -12.15
N LEU A 297 -7.50 5.36 -13.13
CA LEU A 297 -6.03 5.50 -13.11
C LEU A 297 -5.58 6.97 -13.06
N ALA A 298 -6.27 7.87 -13.79
CA ALA A 298 -5.98 9.29 -13.73
C ALA A 298 -6.18 9.86 -12.32
N VAL A 299 -7.24 9.43 -11.62
CA VAL A 299 -7.45 9.80 -10.21
C VAL A 299 -6.40 9.14 -9.32
N SER A 300 -6.08 7.86 -9.56
CA SER A 300 -5.07 7.12 -8.79
C SER A 300 -3.70 7.81 -8.82
N LEU A 301 -3.28 8.35 -9.97
CA LEU A 301 -2.05 9.13 -10.09
C LEU A 301 -2.05 10.44 -9.27
N LEU A 302 -3.23 10.98 -8.94
CA LEU A 302 -3.36 12.19 -8.14
C LEU A 302 -3.38 11.90 -6.63
N VAL A 303 -3.92 10.73 -6.24
CA VAL A 303 -4.18 10.43 -4.82
C VAL A 303 -3.24 9.37 -4.23
N ASN A 304 -2.59 8.57 -5.07
CA ASN A 304 -1.68 7.51 -4.66
C ASN A 304 -0.22 7.91 -4.87
N ASP A 305 0.68 7.29 -4.10
CA ASP A 305 2.11 7.62 -4.02
C ASP A 305 3.04 6.62 -4.74
N THR A 306 2.46 5.63 -5.46
CA THR A 306 3.20 4.61 -6.22
C THR A 306 2.88 4.67 -7.72
N PRO A 307 3.27 5.73 -8.42
CA PRO A 307 2.85 5.98 -9.82
C PRO A 307 3.35 4.90 -10.79
N VAL A 308 4.52 4.32 -10.55
CA VAL A 308 5.08 3.28 -11.41
C VAL A 308 4.22 2.02 -11.38
N ASP A 309 3.82 1.59 -10.19
CA ASP A 309 2.95 0.42 -10.00
C ASP A 309 1.57 0.65 -10.60
N VAL A 310 0.97 1.82 -10.34
CA VAL A 310 -0.36 2.20 -10.84
C VAL A 310 -0.38 2.22 -12.36
N ILE A 311 0.61 2.86 -12.99
CA ILE A 311 0.70 2.92 -14.47
C ILE A 311 0.98 1.53 -15.04
N GLY A 312 1.84 0.77 -14.41
CA GLY A 312 2.22 -0.56 -14.86
C GLY A 312 1.08 -1.57 -14.81
N LEU A 313 0.49 -1.74 -13.66
CA LEU A 313 -0.68 -2.62 -13.48
C LEU A 313 -1.91 -2.07 -14.20
N GLY A 314 -2.01 -0.74 -14.33
CA GLY A 314 -3.03 -0.08 -15.12
C GLY A 314 -2.93 -0.43 -16.61
N ALA A 315 -1.71 -0.46 -17.18
CA ALA A 315 -1.49 -0.88 -18.57
C ALA A 315 -1.86 -2.36 -18.77
N LEU A 316 -1.53 -3.22 -17.82
CA LEU A 316 -1.99 -4.62 -17.79
C LEU A 316 -3.52 -4.71 -17.75
N GLY A 317 -4.16 -3.95 -16.86
CA GLY A 317 -5.62 -3.89 -16.76
C GLY A 317 -6.28 -3.42 -18.05
N CYS A 318 -5.70 -2.40 -18.71
CA CYS A 318 -6.18 -1.91 -20.00
C CYS A 318 -6.08 -2.99 -21.08
N LEU A 319 -4.95 -3.70 -21.17
CA LEU A 319 -4.77 -4.84 -22.08
C LEU A 319 -5.84 -5.91 -21.83
N VAL A 320 -6.06 -6.28 -20.57
CA VAL A 320 -7.06 -7.27 -20.16
C VAL A 320 -8.44 -6.86 -20.63
N LEU A 321 -8.86 -5.62 -20.37
CA LEU A 321 -10.17 -5.12 -20.78
C LEU A 321 -10.34 -5.06 -22.31
N LEU A 322 -9.30 -4.62 -23.02
CA LEU A 322 -9.29 -4.64 -24.48
C LEU A 322 -9.45 -6.05 -25.04
N ARG A 323 -8.75 -7.01 -24.46
CA ARG A 323 -8.84 -8.42 -24.87
C ARG A 323 -10.18 -9.03 -24.50
N TRP A 324 -10.67 -8.77 -23.30
CA TRP A 324 -11.96 -9.24 -22.83
C TRP A 324 -13.11 -8.76 -23.74
N GLU A 325 -13.16 -7.48 -24.08
CA GLU A 325 -14.18 -6.93 -24.98
C GLU A 325 -14.01 -7.39 -26.43
N SER A 326 -12.79 -7.77 -26.87
CA SER A 326 -12.54 -8.20 -28.24
C SER A 326 -13.08 -9.59 -28.56
N VAL A 327 -13.39 -10.41 -27.57
CA VAL A 327 -13.97 -11.75 -27.77
C VAL A 327 -15.40 -11.66 -28.33
N ASP A 328 -16.06 -10.54 -28.07
CA ASP A 328 -17.40 -10.27 -28.59
C ASP A 328 -17.37 -9.46 -29.91
N SER A 329 -16.19 -8.97 -30.34
CA SER A 329 -15.99 -8.15 -31.53
C SER A 329 -14.61 -8.44 -32.13
N ARG A 330 -14.55 -8.87 -33.39
CA ARG A 330 -13.39 -9.16 -34.28
C ARG A 330 -11.96 -9.19 -33.68
N PRO A 331 -11.08 -10.11 -34.13
CA PRO A 331 -9.76 -10.32 -33.54
C PRO A 331 -8.87 -9.07 -33.63
N MET A 332 -8.18 -8.77 -32.52
CA MET A 332 -7.20 -7.67 -32.41
C MET A 332 -5.98 -7.95 -33.32
N ARG A 333 -5.44 -6.93 -33.96
CA ARG A 333 -4.24 -7.05 -34.80
C ARG A 333 -3.05 -7.54 -33.96
N ARG A 334 -2.29 -8.54 -34.50
CA ARG A 334 -1.13 -9.16 -33.82
C ARG A 334 -0.10 -8.15 -33.27
N GLY A 335 0.08 -7.00 -33.97
CA GLY A 335 1.01 -5.95 -33.53
C GLY A 335 0.67 -5.30 -32.17
N ALA A 336 -0.61 -5.14 -31.83
CA ALA A 336 -1.03 -4.59 -30.53
C ALA A 336 -0.78 -5.60 -29.39
N LEU A 337 -0.84 -6.91 -29.68
CA LEU A 337 -0.47 -7.97 -28.72
C LEU A 337 1.03 -7.97 -28.44
N ILE A 338 1.86 -7.80 -29.46
CA ILE A 338 3.31 -7.75 -29.33
C ILE A 338 3.73 -6.51 -28.53
N ALA A 339 3.14 -5.34 -28.83
CA ALA A 339 3.43 -4.12 -28.09
C ALA A 339 3.03 -4.24 -26.60
N ALA A 340 1.85 -4.79 -26.31
CA ALA A 340 1.38 -5.00 -24.95
C ALA A 340 2.22 -6.05 -24.19
N ALA A 341 2.62 -7.14 -24.86
CA ALA A 341 3.49 -8.16 -24.28
C ALA A 341 4.91 -7.63 -24.04
N ALA A 342 5.46 -6.82 -24.95
CA ALA A 342 6.76 -6.16 -24.78
C ALA A 342 6.73 -5.16 -23.61
N THR A 343 5.67 -4.35 -23.51
CA THR A 343 5.48 -3.40 -22.39
C THR A 343 5.36 -4.13 -21.06
N ALA A 344 4.64 -5.25 -21.02
CA ALA A 344 4.49 -6.04 -19.80
C ALA A 344 5.78 -6.81 -19.43
N ALA A 345 6.58 -7.25 -20.40
CA ALA A 345 7.89 -7.83 -20.15
C ALA A 345 8.86 -6.78 -19.60
N VAL A 346 8.84 -5.55 -20.10
CA VAL A 346 9.60 -4.41 -19.56
C VAL A 346 9.18 -4.10 -18.13
N LEU A 347 7.87 -4.14 -17.82
CA LEU A 347 7.35 -3.97 -16.46
C LEU A 347 7.78 -5.08 -15.51
N ALA A 348 7.71 -6.33 -15.97
CA ALA A 348 8.16 -7.47 -15.18
C ALA A 348 9.66 -7.35 -14.84
N LEU A 349 10.47 -6.89 -15.79
CA LEU A 349 11.91 -6.64 -15.59
C LEU A 349 12.20 -5.42 -14.72
N ALA A 350 11.34 -4.39 -14.76
CA ALA A 350 11.48 -3.18 -13.94
C ALA A 350 10.92 -3.37 -12.52
N GLY A 351 9.87 -4.16 -12.34
CA GLY A 351 9.36 -4.58 -11.02
C GLY A 351 10.35 -5.48 -10.26
N CYS A 352 11.39 -6.01 -10.94
CA CYS A 352 12.56 -6.62 -10.31
C CYS A 352 13.58 -5.59 -9.82
N GLY A 353 13.34 -4.29 -10.05
CA GLY A 353 14.17 -3.20 -9.54
C GLY A 353 14.06 -3.18 -8.03
N ASN A 354 15.15 -3.58 -7.43
CA ASN A 354 15.61 -3.33 -6.09
C ASN A 354 14.68 -2.32 -5.37
N GLU A 355 13.62 -2.81 -4.75
CA GLU A 355 13.02 -2.09 -3.64
C GLU A 355 14.07 -2.15 -2.53
N GLY A 356 15.17 -1.42 -2.76
CA GLY A 356 16.13 -1.16 -1.71
C GLY A 356 15.29 -0.60 -0.58
N VAL A 357 15.49 -1.12 0.62
CA VAL A 357 15.15 -0.42 1.85
C VAL A 357 15.34 1.04 1.52
N ILE A 358 14.23 1.83 1.50
CA ILE A 358 14.34 3.29 1.45
C ILE A 358 15.16 3.61 2.69
N ARG A 359 16.48 3.62 2.53
CA ARG A 359 17.31 4.33 3.48
C ARG A 359 16.90 5.77 3.26
N PRO A 360 16.25 6.44 4.22
CA PRO A 360 16.07 7.86 4.11
C PRO A 360 17.49 8.40 3.84
N ALA A 361 17.71 8.91 2.64
CA ALA A 361 18.91 9.71 2.40
C ALA A 361 18.84 10.81 3.46
N ALA A 362 19.98 11.18 4.02
CA ALA A 362 20.06 12.19 5.09
C ALA A 362 19.38 13.53 4.69
N ASP A 363 19.13 13.71 3.42
CA ASP A 363 18.51 14.86 2.75
C ASP A 363 16.99 14.69 2.48
N THR A 364 16.39 13.53 2.73
CA THR A 364 14.95 13.31 2.58
C THR A 364 14.16 13.65 3.85
N VAL A 365 14.74 14.36 4.78
CA VAL A 365 13.99 15.12 5.78
C VAL A 365 13.39 16.33 5.07
N ILE A 366 12.27 16.11 4.36
CA ILE A 366 11.51 17.17 3.73
C ILE A 366 10.70 17.88 4.82
N GLY A 367 11.28 18.84 5.35
CA GLY A 367 10.78 19.97 6.05
C GLY A 367 11.96 20.89 6.15
N THR A 368 11.84 22.14 5.79
CA THR A 368 12.71 23.18 6.31
C THR A 368 12.53 23.16 7.83
N VAL A 369 13.11 22.17 8.47
CA VAL A 369 13.36 22.20 9.89
C VAL A 369 14.31 23.38 10.02
N LYS A 370 13.83 24.51 10.56
CA LYS A 370 14.73 25.45 11.25
C LYS A 370 15.72 24.56 11.96
N ALA A 371 17.02 24.76 11.74
CA ALA A 371 18.07 23.92 12.25
C ALA A 371 17.84 23.63 13.75
N GLU A 372 17.03 22.62 14.04
CA GLU A 372 16.87 22.08 15.36
C GLU A 372 18.20 21.41 15.70
N ALA A 373 18.60 21.54 16.94
CA ALA A 373 19.87 21.04 17.42
C ALA A 373 20.15 19.63 16.86
N PRO A 374 21.31 19.36 16.26
CA PRO A 374 21.60 18.08 15.61
C PRO A 374 21.28 16.86 16.50
N GLY A 375 21.37 17.01 17.81
CA GLY A 375 20.99 15.98 18.78
C GLY A 375 19.51 15.58 18.78
N LYS A 376 18.57 16.51 18.51
CA LYS A 376 17.14 16.17 18.41
C LYS A 376 16.88 15.33 17.17
N ALA A 377 17.48 15.67 16.04
CA ALA A 377 17.35 14.90 14.82
C ALA A 377 17.88 13.46 15.01
N ILE A 378 18.99 13.29 15.72
CA ILE A 378 19.53 11.97 16.07
C ILE A 378 18.60 11.22 17.02
N PHE A 379 18.05 11.89 18.04
CA PHE A 379 17.09 11.31 18.97
C PHE A 379 15.87 10.72 18.25
N VAL A 380 15.31 11.46 17.30
CA VAL A 380 14.15 11.04 16.50
C VAL A 380 14.55 9.91 15.53
N SER A 381 15.64 10.07 14.77
CA SER A 381 16.08 9.08 13.77
C SER A 381 16.50 7.74 14.39
N GLN A 382 17.01 7.75 15.62
CA GLN A 382 17.35 6.54 16.35
C GLN A 382 16.16 5.93 17.10
N GLY A 383 14.97 6.54 17.03
CA GLY A 383 13.74 6.01 17.62
C GLY A 383 13.68 6.05 19.13
N CYS A 384 14.48 6.90 19.79
CA CYS A 384 14.58 6.99 21.26
C CYS A 384 13.23 7.31 21.91
N GLY A 385 12.43 8.18 21.27
CA GLY A 385 11.11 8.59 21.75
C GLY A 385 10.02 7.53 21.68
N ALA A 386 10.25 6.41 20.97
CA ALA A 386 9.32 5.28 20.97
C ALA A 386 9.27 4.57 22.34
N CYS A 387 10.39 4.61 23.09
CA CYS A 387 10.49 3.99 24.41
C CYS A 387 10.48 5.01 25.55
N HIS A 388 10.93 6.24 25.31
CA HIS A 388 11.14 7.26 26.33
C HIS A 388 10.23 8.47 26.17
N THR A 389 9.77 9.05 27.28
CA THR A 389 9.25 10.42 27.35
C THR A 389 10.38 11.42 27.47
N TYR A 390 10.31 12.55 26.73
CA TYR A 390 11.25 13.66 26.84
C TYR A 390 10.60 14.95 26.30
N LYS A 391 10.26 15.90 27.19
CA LYS A 391 9.54 17.13 26.82
C LYS A 391 10.19 17.96 25.72
N PRO A 392 11.54 18.15 25.69
CA PRO A 392 12.18 18.91 24.62
C PRO A 392 12.06 18.29 23.23
N ALA A 393 11.75 16.99 23.13
CA ALA A 393 11.48 16.32 21.86
C ALA A 393 9.99 16.46 21.42
N GLY A 394 9.09 16.89 22.33
CA GLY A 394 7.67 17.09 22.05
C GLY A 394 6.92 15.80 21.75
N THR A 395 6.09 15.81 20.71
CA THR A 395 5.30 14.64 20.28
C THR A 395 6.14 13.46 19.79
N ASP A 396 7.44 13.67 19.52
CA ASP A 396 8.36 12.63 19.09
C ASP A 396 8.91 11.77 20.23
N ALA A 397 8.49 12.04 21.51
CA ALA A 397 8.98 11.34 22.70
C ALA A 397 7.84 11.12 23.70
N VAL A 398 6.99 10.15 23.42
CA VAL A 398 5.81 9.80 24.21
C VAL A 398 5.84 8.35 24.74
N GLY A 399 6.95 7.64 24.53
CA GLY A 399 7.11 6.25 24.97
C GLY A 399 7.21 6.12 26.48
N THR A 400 6.64 5.02 27.02
CA THR A 400 6.62 4.72 28.47
C THR A 400 7.29 3.38 28.80
N ILE A 401 7.96 2.78 27.83
CA ILE A 401 8.67 1.49 27.98
C ILE A 401 9.98 1.68 28.73
N GLY A 402 10.66 2.82 28.52
CA GLY A 402 11.87 3.22 29.19
C GLY A 402 11.66 4.34 30.20
N PRO A 403 12.69 4.67 31.02
CA PRO A 403 12.64 5.78 31.99
C PRO A 403 12.34 7.13 31.34
N ASP A 404 11.67 8.00 32.10
CA ASP A 404 11.40 9.39 31.74
C ASP A 404 12.70 10.19 31.67
N LEU A 405 13.10 10.65 30.49
CA LEU A 405 14.34 11.37 30.26
C LEU A 405 14.32 12.82 30.79
N ASP A 406 13.17 13.35 31.16
CA ASP A 406 13.11 14.63 31.89
C ASP A 406 13.77 14.53 33.25
N LYS A 407 13.91 13.33 33.82
CA LYS A 407 14.49 13.04 35.15
C LYS A 407 15.98 12.61 35.08
N LEU A 408 16.64 12.72 33.94
CA LEU A 408 18.07 12.38 33.81
C LEU A 408 18.96 12.99 34.89
N PRO A 409 18.79 14.27 35.30
CA PRO A 409 19.60 14.84 36.39
C PRO A 409 19.42 14.11 37.72
N GLU A 410 18.23 13.61 38.03
CA GLU A 410 17.95 12.85 39.26
C GLU A 410 18.60 11.48 39.20
N TYR A 411 18.51 10.80 38.07
CA TYR A 411 19.12 9.48 37.85
C TYR A 411 20.65 9.57 37.94
N ALA A 412 21.25 10.60 37.34
CA ALA A 412 22.70 10.83 37.40
C ALA A 412 23.19 11.04 38.82
N LYS A 413 22.41 11.81 39.67
CA LYS A 413 22.71 11.98 41.09
C LYS A 413 22.63 10.67 41.87
N THR A 414 21.61 9.85 41.59
CA THR A 414 21.47 8.52 42.21
C THR A 414 22.60 7.58 41.82
N ALA A 415 23.08 7.69 40.58
CA ALA A 415 24.23 6.93 40.08
C ALA A 415 25.59 7.50 40.53
N HIS A 416 25.64 8.64 41.26
CA HIS A 416 26.86 9.33 41.65
C HIS A 416 27.77 9.68 40.50
N GLN A 417 27.22 10.08 39.34
CA GLN A 417 27.96 10.39 38.10
C GLN A 417 27.65 11.79 37.58
N PRO A 418 28.57 12.46 36.89
CA PRO A 418 28.28 13.66 36.12
C PRO A 418 27.24 13.38 35.07
N LEU A 419 26.25 14.28 34.86
CA LEU A 419 25.10 14.08 33.98
C LEU A 419 25.51 13.65 32.56
N ALA A 420 26.45 14.35 31.93
CA ALA A 420 26.85 14.03 30.56
C ALA A 420 27.50 12.63 30.44
N GLN A 421 28.30 12.26 31.44
CA GLN A 421 28.92 10.93 31.47
C GLN A 421 27.85 9.83 31.73
N PHE A 422 26.93 10.09 32.66
CA PHE A 422 25.84 9.18 32.94
C PHE A 422 24.98 8.90 31.68
N VAL A 423 24.62 9.96 30.93
CA VAL A 423 23.82 9.86 29.71
C VAL A 423 24.60 9.09 28.64
N GLN A 424 25.89 9.41 28.45
CA GLN A 424 26.74 8.71 27.48
C GLN A 424 26.87 7.22 27.83
N ASP A 425 27.16 6.89 29.08
CA ASP A 425 27.28 5.50 29.56
C ASP A 425 25.96 4.74 29.37
N SER A 426 24.82 5.36 29.67
CA SER A 426 23.50 4.75 29.53
C SER A 426 23.11 4.50 28.06
N ILE A 427 23.62 5.28 27.11
CA ILE A 427 23.40 5.04 25.67
C ILE A 427 24.30 3.90 25.19
N VAL A 428 25.60 3.90 25.57
CA VAL A 428 26.60 2.96 25.06
C VAL A 428 26.51 1.59 25.76
N ASP A 429 26.20 1.56 27.03
CA ASP A 429 26.03 0.35 27.84
C ASP A 429 24.79 0.46 28.74
N PRO A 430 23.58 0.31 28.16
CA PRO A 430 22.31 0.54 28.86
C PRO A 430 22.05 -0.37 30.06
N ASP A 431 22.76 -1.49 30.15
CA ASP A 431 22.64 -2.42 31.28
C ASP A 431 23.55 -2.05 32.48
N LYS A 432 24.46 -1.06 32.31
CA LYS A 432 25.37 -0.60 33.37
C LYS A 432 24.59 0.08 34.51
N TYR A 433 23.61 0.90 34.18
CA TYR A 433 22.66 1.50 35.12
C TYR A 433 21.24 1.31 34.59
N VAL A 434 20.39 0.73 35.40
CA VAL A 434 18.96 0.54 35.08
C VAL A 434 18.14 1.13 36.20
N GLU A 435 17.26 2.07 35.84
CA GLU A 435 16.38 2.74 36.80
C GLU A 435 15.41 1.73 37.46
N LYS A 436 15.11 1.97 38.72
CA LYS A 436 14.24 1.08 39.50
C LYS A 436 12.84 1.00 38.84
N GLY A 437 12.39 -0.23 38.61
CA GLY A 437 11.10 -0.50 37.97
C GLY A 437 11.21 -0.84 36.48
N PHE A 438 12.39 -0.74 35.88
CA PHE A 438 12.60 -1.12 34.49
C PHE A 438 13.46 -2.40 34.38
N PRO A 439 13.19 -3.27 33.40
CA PRO A 439 13.98 -4.49 33.19
C PRO A 439 15.27 -4.24 32.45
N LYS A 440 16.30 -5.04 32.72
CA LYS A 440 17.55 -5.07 31.94
C LYS A 440 17.32 -5.66 30.55
N GLY A 441 18.16 -5.28 29.58
CA GLY A 441 18.19 -5.88 28.26
C GLY A 441 17.09 -5.39 27.31
N VAL A 442 16.28 -4.39 27.68
CA VAL A 442 15.23 -3.82 26.84
C VAL A 442 15.78 -2.77 25.88
N MET A 443 16.66 -1.90 26.36
CA MET A 443 17.30 -0.89 25.52
C MET A 443 18.35 -1.53 24.61
N PRO A 444 18.32 -1.28 23.27
CA PRO A 444 19.24 -1.90 22.33
C PRO A 444 20.70 -1.51 22.58
N LYS A 445 21.61 -2.49 22.53
CA LYS A 445 23.07 -2.24 22.64
C LYS A 445 23.72 -1.77 21.34
N SER A 446 22.94 -1.68 20.26
CA SER A 446 23.39 -1.21 18.94
C SER A 446 23.85 0.26 18.95
N TYR A 447 23.39 1.07 19.89
CA TYR A 447 23.78 2.47 20.02
C TYR A 447 25.26 2.68 20.37
N LYS A 448 25.95 1.65 20.83
CA LYS A 448 27.41 1.66 20.99
C LYS A 448 28.16 1.93 19.67
N ALA A 449 27.53 1.62 18.54
CA ALA A 449 28.10 1.83 17.21
C ALA A 449 27.82 3.23 16.61
N LEU A 450 27.18 4.14 17.37
CA LEU A 450 26.96 5.51 16.93
C LEU A 450 28.30 6.23 16.65
N PRO A 451 28.40 7.00 15.55
CA PRO A 451 29.56 7.85 15.30
C PRO A 451 29.82 8.78 16.49
N PRO A 452 31.08 9.02 16.87
CA PRO A 452 31.40 9.84 18.05
C PRO A 452 30.79 11.25 18.05
N ASN A 453 30.66 11.89 16.87
CA ASN A 453 30.03 13.20 16.73
C ASN A 453 28.50 13.13 16.97
N ASP A 454 27.86 12.08 16.52
CA ASP A 454 26.43 11.87 16.69
C ASP A 454 26.10 11.56 18.14
N LEU A 455 26.88 10.69 18.78
CA LEU A 455 26.78 10.39 20.19
C LEU A 455 26.93 11.66 21.04
N LYS A 456 27.95 12.49 20.74
CA LYS A 456 28.20 13.76 21.42
C LYS A 456 26.98 14.71 21.26
N ALA A 457 26.48 14.88 20.02
CA ALA A 457 25.34 15.76 19.77
C ALA A 457 24.06 15.27 20.49
N LEU A 458 23.84 13.95 20.56
CA LEU A 458 22.74 13.36 21.30
C LEU A 458 22.86 13.59 22.82
N VAL A 459 24.05 13.41 23.39
CA VAL A 459 24.32 13.69 24.80
C VAL A 459 24.11 15.18 25.10
N ASP A 460 24.61 16.07 24.23
CA ASP A 460 24.43 17.53 24.37
C ASP A 460 22.94 17.92 24.33
N PHE A 461 22.13 17.25 23.50
CA PHE A 461 20.67 17.47 23.45
C PHE A 461 19.95 17.01 24.73
N LEU A 462 20.32 15.83 25.24
CA LEU A 462 19.69 15.25 26.44
C LEU A 462 20.13 15.91 27.74
N THR A 463 21.24 16.63 27.75
CA THR A 463 21.79 17.29 28.93
C THR A 463 21.57 18.81 28.98
N LYS A 464 20.92 19.39 27.93
CA LYS A 464 20.58 20.82 27.95
C LYS A 464 19.68 21.15 29.13
N PRO A 465 19.92 22.26 29.84
CA PRO A 465 19.00 22.75 30.88
C PRO A 465 17.61 22.93 30.23
N GLN A 466 16.62 22.38 30.86
CA GLN A 466 15.21 22.66 30.56
C GLN A 466 14.89 24.04 31.12
N GLY A 467 14.82 25.06 30.22
CA GLY A 467 14.40 26.40 30.54
C GLY A 467 12.88 26.51 30.72
#